data_52e3205dd2a23f604421d5fcd5a5d38b
#
_entry.id   52e3205dd2a23f604421d5fcd5a5d38b
#
_cell.length_a   1.000
_cell.length_b   1.000
_cell.length_c   1.000
_cell.angle_alpha   90.00
_cell.angle_beta   90.00
_cell.angle_gamma   90.00
#
_symmetry.space_group_name_H-M   'P 1'
#
loop_
_entity.id
_entity.type
_entity.pdbx_description
1 polymer ?
#
loop_
_entity_poly.entity_id
_entity_poly.type
_entity_poly.pdbx_seq_one_letter_code
_entity_poly.pdbx_strand_id
1 'polypeptide(L)'
;MERITRDNSAVCLIDHQVGLLTGVRDITISELKHNVVGLAKAARILGIPTIASTTAKDVFWGPTFPELLAVLDTNKYPIIDRMTMNAWDDPNFVKAVEATGRKHLIFAGVTLQVCAALPAYSALAAGYKTYVAVDASGVFSAPNRQLGTARIQQAGVIPVDYYSIICEIMATNADPLANDVYAALDMDFATLLGRMTEAITSRQKSNLSRSASR
;
A
#
# COMPACT_ATOMS: atom_id res chain seq x y z
N MET A 1 16.70 10.22 -12.66
CA MET A 1 15.42 9.48 -12.54
C MET A 1 14.43 10.43 -11.89
N GLU A 2 13.25 10.63 -12.45
CA GLU A 2 12.23 11.50 -11.85
C GLU A 2 11.80 10.92 -10.49
N ARG A 3 11.73 11.78 -9.47
CA ARG A 3 11.33 11.38 -8.11
C ARG A 3 9.84 11.10 -8.07
N ILE A 4 9.44 10.08 -7.34
CA ILE A 4 8.03 9.84 -7.00
C ILE A 4 7.54 10.90 -6.00
N THR A 5 6.33 11.41 -6.21
CA THR A 5 5.70 12.43 -5.37
C THR A 5 4.21 12.14 -5.24
N ARG A 6 3.52 12.83 -4.32
CA ARG A 6 2.05 12.72 -4.20
C ARG A 6 1.30 13.19 -5.45
N ASP A 7 1.90 14.07 -6.25
CA ASP A 7 1.26 14.66 -7.42
C ASP A 7 1.47 13.87 -8.71
N ASN A 8 2.43 12.94 -8.74
CA ASN A 8 2.70 12.10 -9.91
C ASN A 8 2.43 10.61 -9.70
N SER A 9 1.96 10.19 -8.51
CA SER A 9 1.77 8.78 -8.14
C SER A 9 0.30 8.39 -7.95
N ALA A 10 0.00 7.11 -8.18
CA ALA A 10 -1.25 6.44 -7.82
C ALA A 10 -0.94 5.05 -7.24
N VAL A 11 -1.80 4.57 -6.34
CA VAL A 11 -1.74 3.22 -5.76
C VAL A 11 -2.76 2.32 -6.47
N CYS A 12 -2.34 1.10 -6.82
CA CYS A 12 -3.15 0.08 -7.46
C CYS A 12 -3.20 -1.16 -6.58
N LEU A 13 -4.34 -1.42 -5.93
CA LEU A 13 -4.55 -2.53 -5.01
C LEU A 13 -5.34 -3.64 -5.70
N ILE A 14 -4.66 -4.75 -6.00
CA ILE A 14 -5.16 -5.79 -6.88
C ILE A 14 -5.51 -7.05 -6.08
N ASP A 15 -6.80 -7.42 -6.09
CA ASP A 15 -7.29 -8.70 -5.63
C ASP A 15 -7.02 -9.00 -4.14
N HIS A 16 -7.09 -8.00 -3.28
CA HIS A 16 -7.03 -8.19 -1.83
C HIS A 16 -8.37 -8.75 -1.31
N GLN A 17 -8.72 -9.97 -1.77
CA GLN A 17 -10.01 -10.62 -1.55
C GLN A 17 -9.95 -11.66 -0.43
N VAL A 18 -11.06 -11.84 0.27
CA VAL A 18 -11.15 -12.75 1.42
C VAL A 18 -10.75 -14.18 1.06
N GLY A 19 -11.13 -14.69 -0.12
CA GLY A 19 -10.79 -16.02 -0.58
C GLY A 19 -9.30 -16.19 -0.88
N LEU A 20 -8.68 -15.22 -1.53
CA LEU A 20 -7.25 -15.25 -1.86
C LEU A 20 -6.36 -15.16 -0.61
N LEU A 21 -6.78 -14.40 0.41
CA LEU A 21 -6.06 -14.33 1.69
C LEU A 21 -5.90 -15.70 2.35
N THR A 22 -6.88 -16.60 2.18
CA THR A 22 -6.80 -17.95 2.79
C THR A 22 -5.65 -18.79 2.27
N GLY A 23 -5.13 -18.47 1.08
CA GLY A 23 -3.99 -19.13 0.45
C GLY A 23 -2.61 -18.59 0.85
N VAL A 24 -2.53 -17.40 1.44
CA VAL A 24 -1.26 -16.76 1.79
C VAL A 24 -0.50 -17.55 2.85
N ARG A 25 0.82 -17.78 2.61
CA ARG A 25 1.69 -18.62 3.47
C ARG A 25 3.08 -18.05 3.75
N ASP A 26 3.43 -16.95 3.14
CA ASP A 26 4.77 -16.35 3.22
C ASP A 26 4.86 -15.18 4.20
N ILE A 27 3.74 -14.61 4.52
CA ILE A 27 3.54 -13.52 5.51
C ILE A 27 2.29 -13.85 6.32
N THR A 28 2.19 -13.39 7.54
CA THR A 28 0.95 -13.57 8.31
C THR A 28 -0.18 -12.74 7.70
N ILE A 29 -1.40 -13.26 7.73
CA ILE A 29 -2.58 -12.54 7.22
C ILE A 29 -2.74 -11.20 7.96
N SER A 30 -2.44 -11.16 9.26
CA SER A 30 -2.51 -9.94 10.07
C SER A 30 -1.52 -8.89 9.57
N GLU A 31 -0.28 -9.26 9.31
CA GLU A 31 0.78 -8.38 8.81
C GLU A 31 0.46 -7.89 7.38
N LEU A 32 0.03 -8.78 6.49
CA LEU A 32 -0.39 -8.39 5.14
C LEU A 32 -1.54 -7.37 5.17
N LYS A 33 -2.56 -7.61 5.99
CA LYS A 33 -3.67 -6.68 6.18
C LYS A 33 -3.19 -5.34 6.72
N HIS A 34 -2.34 -5.37 7.75
CA HIS A 34 -1.75 -4.17 8.34
C HIS A 34 -1.04 -3.33 7.28
N ASN A 35 -0.13 -3.93 6.52
CA ASN A 35 0.70 -3.23 5.53
C ASN A 35 -0.14 -2.61 4.41
N VAL A 36 -1.08 -3.36 3.83
CA VAL A 36 -1.90 -2.82 2.73
C VAL A 36 -2.91 -1.78 3.21
N VAL A 37 -3.48 -1.95 4.40
CA VAL A 37 -4.37 -0.94 5.01
C VAL A 37 -3.58 0.32 5.36
N GLY A 38 -2.37 0.18 5.90
CA GLY A 38 -1.45 1.29 6.15
C GLY A 38 -1.11 2.06 4.88
N LEU A 39 -0.76 1.35 3.81
CA LEU A 39 -0.51 1.94 2.48
C LEU A 39 -1.72 2.73 1.97
N ALA A 40 -2.92 2.14 2.04
CA ALA A 40 -4.15 2.77 1.57
C ALA A 40 -4.54 4.02 2.39
N LYS A 41 -4.41 3.96 3.73
CA LYS A 41 -4.65 5.10 4.62
C LYS A 41 -3.68 6.25 4.34
N ALA A 42 -2.38 5.95 4.27
CA ALA A 42 -1.35 6.95 4.00
C ALA A 42 -1.54 7.59 2.61
N ALA A 43 -1.85 6.79 1.59
CA ALA A 43 -2.19 7.30 0.26
C ALA A 43 -3.38 8.26 0.30
N ARG A 44 -4.44 7.91 1.03
CA ARG A 44 -5.62 8.78 1.19
C ARG A 44 -5.29 10.10 1.88
N ILE A 45 -4.50 10.08 2.96
CA ILE A 45 -4.06 11.27 3.69
C ILE A 45 -3.23 12.19 2.78
N LEU A 46 -2.35 11.62 1.97
CA LEU A 46 -1.52 12.35 1.03
C LEU A 46 -2.24 12.78 -0.26
N GLY A 47 -3.53 12.45 -0.41
CA GLY A 47 -4.32 12.76 -1.61
C GLY A 47 -3.93 11.96 -2.85
N ILE A 48 -3.27 10.81 -2.68
CA ILE A 48 -2.84 9.92 -3.76
C ILE A 48 -4.04 9.08 -4.22
N PRO A 49 -4.41 9.09 -5.50
CA PRO A 49 -5.45 8.22 -6.04
C PRO A 49 -5.19 6.75 -5.75
N THR A 50 -6.19 6.02 -5.28
CA THR A 50 -6.10 4.58 -5.01
C THR A 50 -7.14 3.84 -5.83
N ILE A 51 -6.70 3.07 -6.83
CA ILE A 51 -7.52 2.24 -7.68
C ILE A 51 -7.49 0.82 -7.14
N ALA A 52 -8.64 0.22 -6.89
CA ALA A 52 -8.74 -1.15 -6.42
C ALA A 52 -9.47 -2.04 -7.44
N SER A 53 -9.05 -3.29 -7.54
CA SER A 53 -9.77 -4.28 -8.32
C SER A 53 -9.96 -5.58 -7.57
N THR A 54 -10.98 -6.34 -8.00
CA THR A 54 -11.24 -7.74 -7.64
C THR A 54 -11.27 -8.58 -8.89
N THR A 55 -11.09 -9.90 -8.75
CA THR A 55 -11.27 -10.87 -9.84
C THR A 55 -12.27 -11.92 -9.43
N ALA A 56 -13.23 -12.22 -10.32
CA ALA A 56 -14.23 -13.28 -10.11
C ALA A 56 -14.90 -13.21 -8.70
N LYS A 57 -15.22 -12.01 -8.25
CA LYS A 57 -15.68 -11.71 -6.89
C LYS A 57 -16.87 -12.59 -6.47
N ASP A 58 -17.86 -12.70 -7.34
CA ASP A 58 -19.11 -13.42 -7.05
C ASP A 58 -19.05 -14.92 -7.43
N VAL A 59 -17.91 -15.38 -7.96
CA VAL A 59 -17.71 -16.77 -8.44
C VAL A 59 -16.76 -17.54 -7.51
N PHE A 60 -15.56 -17.02 -7.21
CA PHE A 60 -14.52 -17.78 -6.52
C PHE A 60 -13.95 -17.10 -5.28
N TRP A 61 -13.56 -15.80 -5.37
CA TRP A 61 -12.64 -15.22 -4.41
C TRP A 61 -13.29 -14.29 -3.38
N GLY A 62 -14.57 -13.99 -3.56
CA GLY A 62 -15.30 -13.11 -2.65
C GLY A 62 -14.89 -11.64 -2.75
N PRO A 63 -15.42 -10.78 -1.88
CA PRO A 63 -15.14 -9.35 -1.89
C PRO A 63 -13.75 -9.00 -1.37
N THR A 64 -13.36 -7.74 -1.55
CA THR A 64 -12.24 -7.12 -0.80
C THR A 64 -12.49 -7.28 0.69
N PHE A 65 -11.45 -7.62 1.47
CA PHE A 65 -11.62 -7.81 2.90
C PHE A 65 -12.05 -6.51 3.61
N PRO A 66 -12.84 -6.61 4.70
CA PRO A 66 -13.54 -5.46 5.29
C PRO A 66 -12.65 -4.31 5.75
N GLU A 67 -11.49 -4.63 6.34
CA GLU A 67 -10.59 -3.60 6.88
C GLU A 67 -9.98 -2.72 5.78
N LEU A 68 -9.71 -3.29 4.61
CA LEU A 68 -9.25 -2.51 3.46
C LEU A 68 -10.43 -1.74 2.84
N LEU A 69 -11.58 -2.39 2.67
CA LEU A 69 -12.77 -1.75 2.11
C LEU A 69 -13.16 -0.50 2.90
N ALA A 70 -13.04 -0.54 4.24
CA ALA A 70 -13.39 0.58 5.13
C ALA A 70 -12.53 1.83 4.93
N VAL A 71 -11.35 1.72 4.34
CA VAL A 71 -10.42 2.84 4.14
C VAL A 71 -10.37 3.34 2.69
N LEU A 72 -10.94 2.59 1.74
CA LEU A 72 -11.02 2.99 0.34
C LEU A 72 -12.12 4.02 0.12
N ASP A 73 -11.86 5.00 -0.75
CA ASP A 73 -12.87 5.95 -1.23
C ASP A 73 -13.60 5.38 -2.46
N THR A 74 -14.49 4.43 -2.21
CA THR A 74 -15.23 3.72 -3.27
C THR A 74 -16.26 4.60 -4.00
N ASN A 75 -16.62 5.74 -3.44
CA ASN A 75 -17.47 6.73 -4.13
C ASN A 75 -16.70 7.45 -5.24
N LYS A 76 -15.44 7.76 -4.99
CA LYS A 76 -14.57 8.44 -5.96
C LYS A 76 -13.90 7.46 -6.92
N TYR A 77 -13.46 6.31 -6.40
CA TYR A 77 -12.75 5.26 -7.14
C TYR A 77 -13.46 3.92 -6.91
N PRO A 78 -14.50 3.58 -7.68
CA PRO A 78 -15.22 2.31 -7.54
C PRO A 78 -14.28 1.11 -7.74
N ILE A 79 -14.49 0.04 -6.97
CA ILE A 79 -13.75 -1.20 -7.14
C ILE A 79 -14.15 -1.86 -8.46
N ILE A 80 -13.17 -2.21 -9.27
CA ILE A 80 -13.37 -2.80 -10.60
C ILE A 80 -13.30 -4.32 -10.47
N ASP A 81 -14.44 -5.01 -10.65
CA ASP A 81 -14.45 -6.47 -10.74
C ASP A 81 -14.21 -6.92 -12.18
N ARG A 82 -13.38 -7.94 -12.37
CA ARG A 82 -12.97 -8.45 -13.68
C ARG A 82 -12.82 -9.97 -13.68
N MET A 83 -12.74 -10.54 -14.88
CA MET A 83 -12.47 -11.98 -15.09
C MET A 83 -11.05 -12.23 -15.62
N THR A 84 -10.34 -11.20 -16.08
CA THR A 84 -8.98 -11.31 -16.59
C THR A 84 -7.98 -11.60 -15.45
N MET A 85 -6.94 -12.39 -15.72
CA MET A 85 -5.87 -12.63 -14.73
C MET A 85 -5.03 -11.38 -14.51
N ASN A 86 -4.65 -10.71 -15.58
CA ASN A 86 -3.95 -9.45 -15.55
C ASN A 86 -4.96 -8.30 -15.50
N ALA A 87 -4.90 -7.47 -14.47
CA ALA A 87 -5.79 -6.32 -14.34
C ALA A 87 -5.64 -5.32 -15.50
N TRP A 88 -4.44 -5.25 -16.12
CA TRP A 88 -4.19 -4.37 -17.26
C TRP A 88 -4.90 -4.79 -18.54
N ASP A 89 -5.36 -6.07 -18.62
CA ASP A 89 -6.14 -6.57 -19.76
C ASP A 89 -7.63 -6.18 -19.67
N ASP A 90 -8.06 -5.59 -18.55
CA ASP A 90 -9.40 -5.04 -18.41
C ASP A 90 -9.40 -3.53 -18.77
N PRO A 91 -10.15 -3.13 -19.79
CA PRO A 91 -10.17 -1.74 -20.26
C PRO A 91 -10.72 -0.77 -19.21
N ASN A 92 -11.58 -1.20 -18.27
CA ASN A 92 -12.10 -0.34 -17.22
C ASN A 92 -11.01 -0.04 -16.19
N PHE A 93 -10.14 -1.02 -15.89
CA PHE A 93 -9.01 -0.81 -15.01
C PHE A 93 -8.01 0.18 -15.62
N VAL A 94 -7.61 -0.02 -16.86
CA VAL A 94 -6.72 0.90 -17.58
C VAL A 94 -7.29 2.31 -17.63
N LYS A 95 -8.57 2.45 -18.01
CA LYS A 95 -9.26 3.74 -18.03
C LYS A 95 -9.28 4.43 -16.66
N ALA A 96 -9.48 3.69 -15.57
CA ALA A 96 -9.47 4.25 -14.22
C ALA A 96 -8.06 4.74 -13.84
N VAL A 97 -7.01 4.02 -14.22
CA VAL A 97 -5.61 4.45 -14.03
C VAL A 97 -5.32 5.71 -14.83
N GLU A 98 -5.65 5.73 -16.12
CA GLU A 98 -5.47 6.86 -17.02
C GLU A 98 -6.18 8.13 -16.52
N ALA A 99 -7.40 7.99 -16.00
CA ALA A 99 -8.19 9.08 -15.44
C ALA A 99 -7.52 9.76 -14.24
N THR A 100 -6.57 9.09 -13.55
CA THR A 100 -5.78 9.73 -12.48
C THR A 100 -4.78 10.75 -13.01
N GLY A 101 -4.36 10.67 -14.26
CA GLY A 101 -3.29 11.46 -14.87
C GLY A 101 -1.89 11.17 -14.30
N ARG A 102 -1.73 10.15 -13.45
CA ARG A 102 -0.48 9.82 -12.75
C ARG A 102 0.42 8.96 -13.63
N LYS A 103 1.74 9.10 -13.46
CA LYS A 103 2.74 8.39 -14.26
C LYS A 103 3.57 7.39 -13.45
N HIS A 104 3.52 7.46 -12.14
CA HIS A 104 4.16 6.53 -11.21
C HIS A 104 3.08 5.67 -10.55
N LEU A 105 3.12 4.35 -10.75
CA LEU A 105 2.10 3.43 -10.25
C LEU A 105 2.70 2.48 -9.22
N ILE A 106 2.10 2.43 -8.04
CA ILE A 106 2.50 1.53 -6.94
C ILE A 106 1.49 0.40 -6.88
N PHE A 107 1.91 -0.80 -7.25
CA PHE A 107 1.07 -1.98 -7.21
C PHE A 107 1.26 -2.76 -5.92
N ALA A 108 0.18 -3.33 -5.39
CA ALA A 108 0.18 -4.37 -4.38
C ALA A 108 -0.94 -5.35 -4.70
N GLY A 109 -0.77 -6.64 -4.36
CA GLY A 109 -1.80 -7.62 -4.72
C GLY A 109 -1.60 -9.02 -4.18
N VAL A 110 -2.66 -9.78 -4.17
CA VAL A 110 -2.65 -11.21 -3.81
C VAL A 110 -3.08 -12.01 -5.06
N THR A 111 -2.09 -12.64 -5.75
CA THR A 111 -0.69 -12.85 -5.35
C THR A 111 0.28 -11.84 -5.97
N LEU A 112 1.43 -11.68 -5.30
CA LEU A 112 2.53 -10.81 -5.75
C LEU A 112 2.92 -11.06 -7.21
N GLN A 113 3.20 -12.32 -7.57
CA GLN A 113 3.74 -12.70 -8.88
C GLN A 113 2.72 -12.68 -10.02
N VAL A 114 1.42 -12.58 -9.72
CA VAL A 114 0.32 -12.53 -10.70
C VAL A 114 -0.39 -11.20 -10.59
N CYS A 115 -1.15 -11.01 -9.52
CA CYS A 115 -2.07 -9.88 -9.40
C CYS A 115 -1.35 -8.52 -9.27
N ALA A 116 -0.21 -8.47 -8.58
CA ALA A 116 0.60 -7.25 -8.54
C ALA A 116 1.55 -7.13 -9.74
N ALA A 117 2.27 -8.21 -10.08
CA ALA A 117 3.35 -8.14 -11.05
C ALA A 117 2.88 -8.02 -12.50
N LEU A 118 1.86 -8.78 -12.94
CA LEU A 118 1.42 -8.75 -14.34
C LEU A 118 0.95 -7.35 -14.77
N PRO A 119 0.05 -6.66 -14.04
CA PRO A 119 -0.32 -5.30 -14.41
C PRO A 119 0.84 -4.30 -14.29
N ALA A 120 1.79 -4.51 -13.35
CA ALA A 120 2.98 -3.68 -13.25
C ALA A 120 3.88 -3.81 -14.50
N TYR A 121 4.05 -5.02 -15.05
CA TYR A 121 4.79 -5.23 -16.31
C TYR A 121 4.11 -4.56 -17.50
N SER A 122 2.79 -4.72 -17.60
CA SER A 122 2.02 -4.13 -18.69
C SER A 122 2.02 -2.59 -18.62
N ALA A 123 1.87 -2.04 -17.43
CA ALA A 123 1.96 -0.59 -17.20
C ALA A 123 3.36 -0.05 -17.53
N LEU A 124 4.44 -0.78 -17.16
CA LEU A 124 5.81 -0.41 -17.52
C LEU A 124 5.97 -0.36 -19.05
N ALA A 125 5.47 -1.37 -19.75
CA ALA A 125 5.50 -1.41 -21.21
C ALA A 125 4.67 -0.29 -21.85
N ALA A 126 3.61 0.19 -21.17
CA ALA A 126 2.81 1.33 -21.58
C ALA A 126 3.43 2.70 -21.22
N GLY A 127 4.67 2.72 -20.70
CA GLY A 127 5.42 3.94 -20.43
C GLY A 127 5.21 4.54 -19.03
N TYR A 128 4.56 3.82 -18.12
CA TYR A 128 4.50 4.21 -16.72
C TYR A 128 5.76 3.81 -15.97
N LYS A 129 6.07 4.50 -14.88
CA LYS A 129 7.06 4.07 -13.92
C LYS A 129 6.36 3.23 -12.84
N THR A 130 6.81 2.00 -12.65
CA THR A 130 6.08 1.03 -11.85
C THR A 130 6.88 0.56 -10.64
N TYR A 131 6.18 0.46 -9.52
CA TYR A 131 6.66 -0.02 -8.24
C TYR A 131 5.75 -1.15 -7.77
N VAL A 132 6.29 -2.08 -7.00
CA VAL A 132 5.49 -3.12 -6.32
C VAL A 132 5.82 -3.13 -4.84
N ALA A 133 4.82 -2.86 -4.00
CA ALA A 133 4.93 -2.99 -2.54
C ALA A 133 4.86 -4.48 -2.18
N VAL A 134 6.04 -5.08 -1.99
CA VAL A 134 6.17 -6.53 -1.84
C VAL A 134 5.60 -7.03 -0.52
N ASP A 135 5.67 -6.26 0.54
CA ASP A 135 5.15 -6.57 1.86
C ASP A 135 3.65 -6.25 2.04
N ALA A 136 3.08 -5.44 1.15
CA ALA A 136 1.64 -5.25 1.00
C ALA A 136 1.01 -6.25 0.00
N SER A 137 1.77 -7.25 -0.43
CA SER A 137 1.39 -8.32 -1.35
C SER A 137 1.64 -9.67 -0.71
N GLY A 138 0.75 -10.64 -0.92
CA GLY A 138 0.87 -12.00 -0.39
C GLY A 138 1.21 -13.01 -1.47
N VAL A 139 1.78 -14.17 -1.08
CA VAL A 139 1.97 -15.33 -1.95
C VAL A 139 1.67 -16.64 -1.21
N PHE A 140 1.49 -17.72 -1.96
CA PHE A 140 1.10 -19.02 -1.42
C PHE A 140 2.27 -19.87 -0.91
N SER A 141 3.52 -19.40 -1.09
CA SER A 141 4.71 -20.01 -0.49
C SER A 141 5.90 -19.04 -0.49
N ALA A 142 6.83 -19.20 0.45
CA ALA A 142 8.05 -18.38 0.52
C ALA A 142 8.94 -18.47 -0.74
N PRO A 143 9.14 -19.63 -1.39
CA PRO A 143 9.86 -19.68 -2.67
C PRO A 143 9.21 -18.84 -3.77
N ASN A 144 7.86 -18.76 -3.81
CA ASN A 144 7.15 -17.94 -4.78
C ASN A 144 7.39 -16.45 -4.57
N ARG A 145 7.59 -15.99 -3.34
CA ARG A 145 7.97 -14.60 -3.06
C ARG A 145 9.33 -14.27 -3.66
N GLN A 146 10.32 -15.12 -3.43
CA GLN A 146 11.67 -14.93 -3.96
C GLN A 146 11.66 -14.88 -5.48
N LEU A 147 10.99 -15.86 -6.13
CA LEU A 147 10.86 -15.92 -7.58
C LEU A 147 10.11 -14.70 -8.14
N GLY A 148 9.00 -14.33 -7.52
CA GLY A 148 8.19 -13.19 -7.93
C GLY A 148 8.96 -11.87 -7.85
N THR A 149 9.65 -11.64 -6.73
CA THR A 149 10.48 -10.43 -6.53
C THR A 149 11.64 -10.37 -7.53
N ALA A 150 12.33 -11.49 -7.76
CA ALA A 150 13.41 -11.56 -8.76
C ALA A 150 12.89 -11.21 -10.17
N ARG A 151 11.73 -11.77 -10.59
CA ARG A 151 11.11 -11.44 -11.88
C ARG A 151 10.72 -9.97 -11.99
N ILE A 152 10.17 -9.39 -10.95
CA ILE A 152 9.80 -7.97 -10.87
C ILE A 152 11.03 -7.10 -11.14
N GLN A 153 12.16 -7.39 -10.45
CA GLN A 153 13.42 -6.67 -10.62
C GLN A 153 14.00 -6.82 -12.04
N GLN A 154 14.02 -8.05 -12.57
CA GLN A 154 14.53 -8.32 -13.91
C GLN A 154 13.72 -7.62 -15.01
N ALA A 155 12.43 -7.44 -14.80
CA ALA A 155 11.56 -6.72 -15.72
C ALA A 155 11.73 -5.20 -15.67
N GLY A 156 12.50 -4.65 -14.71
CA GLY A 156 12.70 -3.23 -14.55
C GLY A 156 11.63 -2.54 -13.67
N VAL A 157 10.73 -3.32 -13.06
CA VAL A 157 9.79 -2.84 -12.04
C VAL A 157 10.52 -2.73 -10.70
N ILE A 158 10.25 -1.69 -9.92
CA ILE A 158 10.97 -1.38 -8.69
C ILE A 158 10.24 -2.02 -7.49
N PRO A 159 10.82 -3.04 -6.82
CA PRO A 159 10.25 -3.53 -5.56
C PRO A 159 10.50 -2.52 -4.44
N VAL A 160 9.47 -2.29 -3.64
CA VAL A 160 9.48 -1.40 -2.47
C VAL A 160 8.72 -2.06 -1.32
N ASP A 161 8.80 -1.52 -0.13
CA ASP A 161 7.89 -1.80 0.97
C ASP A 161 6.90 -0.64 1.16
N TYR A 162 5.76 -0.94 1.84
CA TYR A 162 4.67 0.03 2.02
C TYR A 162 5.10 1.29 2.77
N TYR A 163 6.02 1.15 3.72
CA TYR A 163 6.50 2.25 4.53
C TYR A 163 7.49 3.12 3.77
N SER A 164 8.54 2.53 3.17
CA SER A 164 9.60 3.30 2.51
C SER A 164 9.07 4.10 1.32
N ILE A 165 8.15 3.53 0.53
CA ILE A 165 7.58 4.27 -0.61
C ILE A 165 6.75 5.47 -0.15
N ILE A 166 6.00 5.37 0.94
CA ILE A 166 5.26 6.49 1.51
C ILE A 166 6.21 7.55 2.07
N CYS A 167 7.30 7.14 2.75
CA CYS A 167 8.33 8.08 3.22
C CYS A 167 9.03 8.79 2.05
N GLU A 168 9.33 8.10 0.95
CA GLU A 168 9.90 8.70 -0.26
C GLU A 168 8.98 9.76 -0.86
N ILE A 169 7.67 9.49 -0.90
CA ILE A 169 6.65 10.41 -1.41
C ILE A 169 6.48 11.62 -0.48
N MET A 170 6.40 11.40 0.83
CA MET A 170 6.26 12.45 1.83
C MET A 170 7.49 13.37 1.89
N ALA A 171 8.67 12.82 1.68
CA ALA A 171 9.93 13.51 1.49
C ALA A 171 10.53 14.24 2.70
N THR A 172 9.75 14.69 3.65
CA THR A 172 10.22 15.46 4.82
C THR A 172 9.32 15.22 6.04
N ASN A 173 9.95 15.13 7.20
CA ASN A 173 9.22 15.06 8.49
C ASN A 173 8.58 16.41 8.88
N ALA A 174 8.90 17.50 8.17
CA ALA A 174 8.28 18.81 8.35
C ALA A 174 6.96 18.95 7.55
N ASP A 175 6.52 17.91 6.83
CA ASP A 175 5.23 17.90 6.15
C ASP A 175 4.10 18.06 7.19
N PRO A 176 3.14 18.97 7.00
CA PRO A 176 2.01 19.13 7.92
C PRO A 176 1.20 17.86 8.18
N LEU A 177 1.22 16.91 7.24
CA LEU A 177 0.52 15.62 7.33
C LEU A 177 1.38 14.50 7.93
N ALA A 178 2.65 14.76 8.29
CA ALA A 178 3.59 13.72 8.71
C ALA A 178 3.07 12.89 9.90
N ASN A 179 2.50 13.54 10.92
CA ASN A 179 1.96 12.85 12.09
C ASN A 179 0.79 11.92 11.71
N ASP A 180 -0.11 12.37 10.85
CA ASP A 180 -1.26 11.57 10.40
C ASP A 180 -0.80 10.39 9.52
N VAL A 181 0.20 10.61 8.68
CA VAL A 181 0.82 9.56 7.86
C VAL A 181 1.48 8.50 8.74
N TYR A 182 2.29 8.90 9.73
CA TYR A 182 2.91 7.93 10.65
C TYR A 182 1.88 7.17 11.48
N ALA A 183 0.83 7.83 11.94
CA ALA A 183 -0.29 7.17 12.63
C ALA A 183 -1.01 6.18 11.70
N ALA A 184 -1.14 6.49 10.41
CA ALA A 184 -1.77 5.60 9.43
C ALA A 184 -0.92 4.38 9.10
N LEU A 185 0.40 4.54 9.04
CA LEU A 185 1.36 3.46 8.83
C LEU A 185 1.46 2.53 10.04
N ASP A 186 1.11 3.02 11.23
CA ASP A 186 0.96 2.28 12.50
C ASP A 186 2.11 1.30 12.77
N MET A 187 3.34 1.81 12.63
CA MET A 187 4.53 0.99 12.84
C MET A 187 4.80 0.83 14.34
N ASP A 188 4.96 -0.40 14.80
CA ASP A 188 5.17 -0.74 16.21
C ASP A 188 6.26 0.10 16.89
N PHE A 189 7.41 0.28 16.22
CA PHE A 189 8.50 1.09 16.79
C PHE A 189 8.16 2.57 16.90
N ALA A 190 7.44 3.15 15.95
CA ALA A 190 7.05 4.55 15.97
C ALA A 190 6.00 4.81 17.07
N THR A 191 5.06 3.90 17.23
CA THR A 191 4.09 3.89 18.33
C THR A 191 4.81 3.80 19.69
N LEU A 192 5.80 2.92 19.83
CA LEU A 192 6.59 2.77 21.04
C LEU A 192 7.40 4.03 21.35
N LEU A 193 8.06 4.63 20.35
CA LEU A 193 8.79 5.89 20.50
C LEU A 193 7.88 7.04 20.94
N GLY A 194 6.70 7.16 20.36
CA GLY A 194 5.71 8.16 20.75
C GLY A 194 5.35 8.04 22.24
N ARG A 195 5.00 6.82 22.70
CA ARG A 195 4.70 6.54 24.10
C ARG A 195 5.88 6.82 25.03
N MET A 196 7.10 6.49 24.64
CA MET A 196 8.31 6.79 25.42
C MET A 196 8.54 8.30 25.53
N THR A 197 8.37 9.05 24.46
CA THR A 197 8.51 10.51 24.45
C THR A 197 7.47 11.19 25.33
N GLU A 198 6.22 10.76 25.28
CA GLU A 198 5.14 11.23 26.16
C GLU A 198 5.46 10.97 27.64
N ALA A 199 5.93 9.76 27.97
CA ALA A 199 6.30 9.39 29.33
C ALA A 199 7.47 10.25 29.88
N ILE A 200 8.48 10.52 29.05
CA ILE A 200 9.63 11.38 29.42
C ILE A 200 9.16 12.82 29.65
N THR A 201 8.37 13.36 28.73
CA THR A 201 7.84 14.75 28.82
C THR A 201 6.95 14.94 30.05
N SER A 202 6.11 13.95 30.37
CA SER A 202 5.25 13.97 31.56
C SER A 202 6.05 13.96 32.85
N ARG A 203 7.13 13.18 32.93
CA ARG A 203 8.06 13.16 34.07
C ARG A 203 8.79 14.49 34.23
N GLN A 204 9.24 15.11 33.18
CA GLN A 204 9.90 16.43 33.23
C GLN A 204 8.95 17.52 33.75
N LYS A 205 7.71 17.57 33.26
CA LYS A 205 6.68 18.49 33.74
C LYS A 205 6.38 18.29 35.25
N SER A 206 6.25 17.07 35.69
CA SER A 206 6.01 16.72 37.09
C SER A 206 7.19 17.12 38.01
N ASN A 207 8.43 16.97 37.55
CA ASN A 207 9.62 17.38 38.32
C ASN A 207 9.74 18.91 38.42
N LEU A 208 9.43 19.64 37.35
CA LEU A 208 9.42 21.11 37.34
C LEU A 208 8.35 21.68 38.29
N SER A 209 7.16 21.10 38.32
CA SER A 209 6.10 21.53 39.25
C SER A 209 6.45 21.27 40.72
N ARG A 210 7.15 20.18 41.03
CA ARG A 210 7.64 19.88 42.40
C ARG A 210 8.79 20.79 42.85
N SER A 211 9.63 21.26 41.92
CA SER A 211 10.71 22.21 42.25
C SER A 211 10.24 23.65 42.44
N ALA A 212 9.13 24.02 41.79
CA ALA A 212 8.52 25.36 41.92
C ALA A 212 7.63 25.51 43.18
N SER A 213 7.32 24.41 43.86
CA SER A 213 6.53 24.39 45.10
C SER A 213 7.37 24.27 46.39
N ARG A 214 8.68 24.35 46.27
CA ARG A 214 9.65 24.43 47.39
C ARG A 214 10.31 25.81 47.39
#